data_306928e849ec0638d983df33247852bc
#
_entry.id   306928e849ec0638d983df33247852bc
#
_cell.length_a   1.000
_cell.length_b   1.000
_cell.length_c   1.000
_cell.angle_alpha   90.00
_cell.angle_beta   90.00
_cell.angle_gamma   90.00
#
_symmetry.space_group_name_H-M   'P 1'
#
loop_
_entity.id
_entity.type
_entity.pdbx_description
1 polymer ?
#
loop_
_entity_poly.entity_id
_entity_poly.type
_entity_poly.pdbx_seq_one_letter_code
_entity_poly.pdbx_strand_id
1 'polypeptide(L)'
;MSMSERVGQLLMVAVSSSGIGGSDAAIIERTRAGSVLLLGNSTAGMQAIQGVVAEVRDASRGPEGVKVMLAADQEGGLVQRLRGPGFARIPSAAVQAKQTDARLRRNASEWGRQLKEAGIDANLAPVADVVPTSMVWMNKPIGQLRRGYGRSPNTVAAKVTAFTEGMNQAGIATAVKHFPGLGRVRGNTDYMTRVVDKRTTRHDAALGGFQAAINAGVDMVMVSSAFYSKIDDEHRAAFSSVIMGEMLRGDLGYSGVVISDDLAAAAMRTLPPDERALRFIRAGGDLLIIGDAGLATTMASAIKDEAADDPDFAKQVSTSAARVVAMKERRGLASC
;
A
#
# COMPACT_ATOMS: atom_id res chain seq x y z
N MET A 1 -6.06 19.54 13.61
CA MET A 1 -4.87 18.67 13.82
C MET A 1 -3.61 19.52 13.90
N SER A 2 -2.78 19.31 14.93
CA SER A 2 -1.42 19.84 15.04
C SER A 2 -0.52 19.26 13.92
N MET A 3 0.68 19.84 13.70
CA MET A 3 1.63 19.28 12.73
C MET A 3 2.03 17.85 13.09
N SER A 4 2.28 17.54 14.36
CA SER A 4 2.59 16.17 14.80
C SER A 4 1.45 15.18 14.50
N GLU A 5 0.20 15.57 14.63
CA GLU A 5 -0.94 14.73 14.26
C GLU A 5 -1.07 14.55 12.75
N ARG A 6 -0.82 15.63 11.96
CA ARG A 6 -0.79 15.52 10.50
C ARG A 6 0.30 14.57 10.04
N VAL A 7 1.52 14.69 10.57
CA VAL A 7 2.64 13.79 10.26
C VAL A 7 2.28 12.34 10.64
N GLY A 8 1.68 12.12 11.80
CA GLY A 8 1.21 10.79 12.20
C GLY A 8 0.26 10.17 11.17
N GLN A 9 -0.64 10.94 10.53
CA GLN A 9 -1.53 10.42 9.49
C GLN A 9 -0.78 9.97 8.22
N LEU A 10 0.42 10.46 7.98
CA LEU A 10 1.26 10.04 6.84
C LEU A 10 2.05 8.74 7.11
N LEU A 11 1.96 8.14 8.30
CA LEU A 11 2.74 6.96 8.67
C LEU A 11 1.86 5.72 8.74
N MET A 12 2.29 4.65 8.05
CA MET A 12 1.82 3.28 8.21
C MET A 12 2.98 2.44 8.76
N VAL A 13 3.02 2.26 10.06
CA VAL A 13 4.08 1.53 10.76
C VAL A 13 3.78 0.04 10.75
N ALA A 14 4.74 -0.78 10.35
CA ALA A 14 4.57 -2.22 10.37
C ALA A 14 4.89 -2.82 11.73
N VAL A 15 4.04 -3.76 12.15
CA VAL A 15 4.22 -4.55 13.38
C VAL A 15 3.94 -6.03 13.09
N SER A 16 4.32 -6.91 14.00
CA SER A 16 4.08 -8.34 13.83
C SER A 16 2.59 -8.69 13.91
N SER A 17 2.11 -9.54 13.01
CA SER A 17 0.77 -10.15 13.08
C SER A 17 0.62 -11.18 14.21
N SER A 18 1.68 -11.43 14.98
CA SER A 18 1.67 -12.38 16.12
C SER A 18 1.56 -11.67 17.48
N GLY A 19 1.45 -10.34 17.51
CA GLY A 19 1.43 -9.49 18.71
C GLY A 19 2.40 -8.33 18.60
N ILE A 20 2.15 -7.24 19.31
CA ILE A 20 3.05 -6.10 19.39
C ILE A 20 3.86 -6.14 20.68
N GLY A 21 5.17 -5.82 20.57
CA GLY A 21 6.03 -5.64 21.74
C GLY A 21 5.89 -4.25 22.34
N GLY A 22 6.40 -4.07 23.57
CA GLY A 22 6.39 -2.74 24.20
C GLY A 22 7.14 -1.67 23.41
N SER A 23 8.16 -2.04 22.63
CA SER A 23 8.86 -1.15 21.71
C SER A 23 7.97 -0.68 20.56
N ASP A 24 7.16 -1.58 19.98
CA ASP A 24 6.26 -1.25 18.88
C ASP A 24 5.13 -0.32 19.37
N ALA A 25 4.54 -0.64 20.53
CA ALA A 25 3.54 0.19 21.17
C ALA A 25 4.06 1.61 21.44
N ALA A 26 5.27 1.73 22.00
CA ALA A 26 5.91 3.02 22.27
C ALA A 26 6.20 3.81 20.97
N ILE A 27 6.53 3.14 19.86
CA ILE A 27 6.74 3.78 18.56
C ILE A 27 5.40 4.30 18.01
N ILE A 28 4.35 3.48 18.01
CA ILE A 28 3.00 3.87 17.54
C ILE A 28 2.52 5.09 18.33
N GLU A 29 2.64 5.08 19.65
CA GLU A 29 2.25 6.18 20.53
C GLU A 29 3.06 7.45 20.24
N ARG A 30 4.40 7.37 20.23
CA ARG A 30 5.31 8.51 20.05
C ARG A 30 5.15 9.18 18.68
N THR A 31 5.00 8.39 17.63
CA THR A 31 4.85 8.88 16.26
C THR A 31 3.42 9.29 15.95
N ARG A 32 2.43 8.96 16.81
CA ARG A 32 1.00 9.14 16.56
C ARG A 32 0.57 8.48 15.25
N ALA A 33 1.16 7.32 14.91
CA ALA A 33 0.95 6.66 13.64
C ALA A 33 -0.53 6.46 13.34
N GLY A 34 -0.99 7.04 12.23
CA GLY A 34 -2.39 6.99 11.82
C GLY A 34 -2.78 5.66 11.20
N SER A 35 -1.80 4.85 10.78
CA SER A 35 -2.04 3.54 10.20
C SER A 35 -1.00 2.53 10.67
N VAL A 36 -1.39 1.25 10.75
CA VAL A 36 -0.53 0.14 11.14
C VAL A 36 -0.72 -1.03 10.17
N LEU A 37 0.40 -1.57 9.68
CA LEU A 37 0.45 -2.74 8.80
C LEU A 37 0.82 -3.99 9.61
N LEU A 38 -0.03 -5.01 9.58
CA LEU A 38 0.28 -6.31 10.17
C LEU A 38 1.15 -7.12 9.22
N LEU A 39 2.44 -7.23 9.53
CA LEU A 39 3.41 -8.06 8.81
C LEU A 39 3.57 -9.45 9.43
N GLY A 40 4.26 -10.32 8.70
CA GLY A 40 4.45 -11.72 9.06
C GLY A 40 3.41 -12.63 8.42
N ASN A 41 3.33 -13.85 8.92
CA ASN A 41 2.40 -14.87 8.42
C ASN A 41 1.74 -15.56 9.62
N SER A 42 0.66 -14.99 10.16
CA SER A 42 -0.08 -15.59 11.25
C SER A 42 -0.99 -16.71 10.76
N THR A 43 -0.95 -17.85 11.45
CA THR A 43 -1.89 -18.98 11.26
C THR A 43 -2.80 -19.16 12.48
N ALA A 44 -2.75 -18.24 13.42
CA ALA A 44 -3.45 -18.35 14.71
C ALA A 44 -4.97 -18.07 14.62
N GLY A 45 -5.44 -17.59 13.45
CA GLY A 45 -6.86 -17.36 13.22
C GLY A 45 -7.36 -15.97 13.67
N MET A 46 -8.64 -15.75 13.44
CA MET A 46 -9.30 -14.45 13.60
C MET A 46 -9.23 -13.91 15.01
N GLN A 47 -9.51 -14.73 16.02
CA GLN A 47 -9.51 -14.30 17.43
C GLN A 47 -8.13 -13.75 17.86
N ALA A 48 -7.04 -14.40 17.43
CA ALA A 48 -5.69 -13.92 17.75
C ALA A 48 -5.42 -12.57 17.08
N ILE A 49 -5.86 -12.39 15.82
CA ILE A 49 -5.71 -11.11 15.10
C ILE A 49 -6.53 -10.00 15.76
N GLN A 50 -7.75 -10.31 16.23
CA GLN A 50 -8.56 -9.35 17.00
C GLN A 50 -7.83 -8.88 18.28
N GLY A 51 -7.08 -9.77 18.94
CA GLY A 51 -6.23 -9.42 20.08
C GLY A 51 -5.13 -8.43 19.67
N VAL A 52 -4.40 -8.71 18.59
CA VAL A 52 -3.36 -7.79 18.08
C VAL A 52 -3.95 -6.43 17.67
N VAL A 53 -5.12 -6.43 17.03
CA VAL A 53 -5.85 -5.21 16.68
C VAL A 53 -6.20 -4.38 17.92
N ALA A 54 -6.64 -5.02 18.99
CA ALA A 54 -6.94 -4.34 20.27
C ALA A 54 -5.68 -3.70 20.85
N GLU A 55 -4.57 -4.44 20.93
CA GLU A 55 -3.27 -3.93 21.39
C GLU A 55 -2.80 -2.70 20.61
N VAL A 56 -2.93 -2.73 19.26
CA VAL A 56 -2.59 -1.59 18.40
C VAL A 56 -3.50 -0.38 18.68
N ARG A 57 -4.79 -0.60 18.84
CA ARG A 57 -5.74 0.48 19.14
C ARG A 57 -5.49 1.11 20.50
N ASP A 58 -5.13 0.31 21.49
CA ASP A 58 -4.78 0.80 22.83
C ASP A 58 -3.48 1.62 22.85
N ALA A 59 -2.50 1.30 21.98
CA ALA A 59 -1.28 2.06 21.81
C ALA A 59 -1.44 3.34 20.99
N SER A 60 -2.55 3.48 20.23
CA SER A 60 -2.71 4.59 19.30
C SER A 60 -3.08 5.89 19.99
N ARG A 61 -2.47 7.00 19.56
CA ARG A 61 -2.68 8.38 20.08
C ARG A 61 -2.93 9.35 18.93
N GLY A 62 -3.82 8.98 18.01
CA GLY A 62 -4.25 9.84 16.89
C GLY A 62 -5.06 11.05 17.35
N PRO A 63 -5.41 11.97 16.42
CA PRO A 63 -6.30 13.09 16.72
C PRO A 63 -7.70 12.58 17.12
N GLU A 64 -8.38 13.37 17.94
CA GLU A 64 -9.76 13.06 18.34
C GLU A 64 -10.64 12.83 17.10
N GLY A 65 -11.51 11.82 17.18
CA GLY A 65 -12.39 11.43 16.08
C GLY A 65 -11.74 10.69 14.92
N VAL A 66 -10.40 10.47 14.92
CA VAL A 66 -9.69 9.75 13.84
C VAL A 66 -9.05 8.47 14.38
N LYS A 67 -9.62 7.32 13.97
CA LYS A 67 -9.13 6.00 14.38
C LYS A 67 -7.87 5.60 13.60
N VAL A 68 -7.01 4.78 14.23
CA VAL A 68 -5.92 4.09 13.54
C VAL A 68 -6.49 3.11 12.50
N MET A 69 -5.94 3.11 11.29
CA MET A 69 -6.31 2.20 10.22
C MET A 69 -5.40 0.96 10.25
N LEU A 70 -5.99 -0.23 10.37
CA LEU A 70 -5.26 -1.51 10.34
C LEU A 70 -5.24 -2.06 8.92
N ALA A 71 -4.05 -2.43 8.43
CA ALA A 71 -3.86 -2.97 7.09
C ALA A 71 -3.17 -4.34 7.11
N ALA A 72 -3.38 -5.14 6.06
CA ALA A 72 -2.64 -6.37 5.81
C ALA A 72 -2.50 -6.64 4.30
N ASP A 73 -1.47 -7.42 3.91
CA ASP A 73 -1.37 -8.00 2.57
C ASP A 73 -2.17 -9.30 2.50
N GLN A 74 -3.36 -9.24 1.93
CA GLN A 74 -4.26 -10.39 1.80
C GLN A 74 -4.63 -10.61 0.32
N GLU A 75 -3.58 -10.77 -0.53
CA GLU A 75 -3.73 -11.00 -1.98
C GLU A 75 -4.23 -12.41 -2.29
N GLY A 76 -3.80 -13.38 -1.48
CA GLY A 76 -3.98 -14.81 -1.65
C GLY A 76 -2.70 -15.53 -2.14
N GLY A 77 -2.78 -16.85 -2.20
CA GLY A 77 -1.63 -17.70 -2.56
C GLY A 77 -0.49 -17.57 -1.54
N LEU A 78 0.69 -17.15 -2.02
CA LEU A 78 1.88 -16.96 -1.19
C LEU A 78 1.88 -15.64 -0.40
N VAL A 79 1.02 -14.68 -0.79
CA VAL A 79 0.86 -13.39 -0.11
C VAL A 79 -0.53 -13.34 0.53
N GLN A 80 -0.70 -14.16 1.53
CA GLN A 80 -1.84 -14.16 2.43
C GLN A 80 -1.30 -14.17 3.86
N ARG A 81 -1.30 -13.02 4.53
CA ARG A 81 -0.66 -12.84 5.84
C ARG A 81 -1.46 -13.41 6.98
N LEU A 82 -2.79 -13.33 6.90
CA LEU A 82 -3.71 -13.75 7.95
C LEU A 82 -4.41 -15.06 7.53
N ARG A 83 -4.21 -16.11 8.31
CA ARG A 83 -4.70 -17.46 8.06
C ARG A 83 -5.18 -18.13 9.36
N GLY A 84 -5.73 -19.32 9.23
CA GLY A 84 -6.26 -20.12 10.35
C GLY A 84 -7.75 -19.98 10.51
N PRO A 85 -8.34 -20.45 11.64
CA PRO A 85 -9.78 -20.39 11.86
C PRO A 85 -10.34 -18.98 11.68
N GLY A 86 -11.44 -18.86 10.93
CA GLY A 86 -12.09 -17.58 10.60
C GLY A 86 -11.60 -16.94 9.29
N PHE A 87 -10.47 -17.39 8.72
CA PHE A 87 -9.98 -16.92 7.43
C PHE A 87 -10.03 -18.00 6.35
N ALA A 88 -10.70 -17.72 5.24
CA ALA A 88 -10.67 -18.59 4.07
C ALA A 88 -9.26 -18.65 3.46
N ARG A 89 -8.92 -19.80 2.89
CA ARG A 89 -7.72 -19.92 2.05
C ARG A 89 -7.98 -19.24 0.71
N ILE A 90 -7.37 -18.11 0.50
CA ILE A 90 -7.50 -17.31 -0.73
C ILE A 90 -6.57 -17.89 -1.80
N PRO A 91 -7.07 -18.28 -2.99
CA PRO A 91 -6.20 -18.77 -4.07
C PRO A 91 -5.30 -17.65 -4.60
N SER A 92 -4.18 -18.01 -5.24
CA SER A 92 -3.29 -17.01 -5.88
C SER A 92 -4.03 -16.24 -6.98
N ALA A 93 -3.60 -15.00 -7.26
CA ALA A 93 -4.20 -14.18 -8.31
C ALA A 93 -4.25 -14.90 -9.68
N ALA A 94 -3.24 -15.71 -10.01
CA ALA A 94 -3.24 -16.54 -11.21
C ALA A 94 -4.37 -17.59 -11.24
N VAL A 95 -4.84 -18.05 -10.09
CA VAL A 95 -6.02 -18.95 -9.98
C VAL A 95 -7.31 -18.14 -9.93
N GLN A 96 -7.34 -17.03 -9.21
CA GLN A 96 -8.46 -16.10 -9.18
C GLN A 96 -8.83 -15.62 -10.58
N ALA A 97 -7.85 -15.38 -11.45
CA ALA A 97 -8.04 -14.95 -12.84
C ALA A 97 -8.86 -15.91 -13.70
N LYS A 98 -8.93 -17.19 -13.31
CA LYS A 98 -9.74 -18.22 -14.02
C LYS A 98 -11.22 -18.15 -13.66
N GLN A 99 -11.59 -17.41 -12.64
CA GLN A 99 -12.98 -17.21 -12.23
C GLN A 99 -13.66 -16.18 -13.15
N THR A 100 -15.00 -16.24 -13.25
CA THR A 100 -15.75 -15.11 -13.82
C THR A 100 -15.62 -13.88 -12.91
N ASP A 101 -15.74 -12.68 -13.47
CA ASP A 101 -15.61 -11.43 -12.69
C ASP A 101 -16.66 -11.36 -11.57
N ALA A 102 -17.89 -11.78 -11.86
CA ALA A 102 -18.96 -11.87 -10.85
C ALA A 102 -18.60 -12.82 -9.69
N ARG A 103 -17.95 -13.97 -9.98
CA ARG A 103 -17.52 -14.91 -8.94
C ARG A 103 -16.36 -14.33 -8.13
N LEU A 104 -15.38 -13.71 -8.78
CA LEU A 104 -14.25 -13.07 -8.10
C LEU A 104 -14.74 -11.94 -7.18
N ARG A 105 -15.67 -11.09 -7.66
CA ARG A 105 -16.29 -10.03 -6.85
C ARG A 105 -16.95 -10.58 -5.59
N ARG A 106 -17.77 -11.63 -5.71
CA ARG A 106 -18.41 -12.26 -4.53
C ARG A 106 -17.39 -12.83 -3.55
N ASN A 107 -16.36 -13.51 -4.06
CA ASN A 107 -15.30 -14.07 -3.23
C ASN A 107 -14.50 -12.98 -2.53
N ALA A 108 -14.16 -11.89 -3.24
CA ALA A 108 -13.44 -10.75 -2.67
C ALA A 108 -14.28 -10.06 -1.57
N SER A 109 -15.60 -9.95 -1.77
CA SER A 109 -16.51 -9.44 -0.73
C SER A 109 -16.52 -10.34 0.51
N GLU A 110 -16.53 -11.67 0.33
CA GLU A 110 -16.44 -12.62 1.44
C GLU A 110 -15.10 -12.52 2.19
N TRP A 111 -13.98 -12.46 1.48
CA TRP A 111 -12.65 -12.28 2.10
C TRP A 111 -12.54 -10.93 2.81
N GLY A 112 -13.14 -9.88 2.23
CA GLY A 112 -13.21 -8.56 2.85
C GLY A 112 -14.02 -8.57 4.15
N ARG A 113 -15.17 -9.29 4.21
CA ARG A 113 -15.94 -9.43 5.46
C ARG A 113 -15.10 -10.08 6.57
N GLN A 114 -14.33 -11.14 6.25
CA GLN A 114 -13.45 -11.78 7.21
C GLN A 114 -12.35 -10.82 7.71
N LEU A 115 -11.79 -9.98 6.85
CA LEU A 115 -10.87 -8.92 7.27
C LEU A 115 -11.55 -7.91 8.20
N LYS A 116 -12.76 -7.45 7.84
CA LYS A 116 -13.51 -6.50 8.64
C LYS A 116 -13.86 -7.06 10.01
N GLU A 117 -14.28 -8.31 10.09
CA GLU A 117 -14.57 -9.03 11.32
C GLU A 117 -13.32 -9.18 12.20
N ALA A 118 -12.14 -9.39 11.61
CA ALA A 118 -10.88 -9.40 12.32
C ALA A 118 -10.42 -8.00 12.79
N GLY A 119 -11.13 -6.93 12.40
CA GLY A 119 -10.80 -5.54 12.75
C GLY A 119 -9.78 -4.90 11.81
N ILE A 120 -9.52 -5.51 10.63
CA ILE A 120 -8.69 -4.95 9.57
C ILE A 120 -9.53 -4.02 8.70
N ASP A 121 -9.00 -2.86 8.37
CA ASP A 121 -9.68 -1.80 7.65
C ASP A 121 -9.24 -1.68 6.20
N ALA A 122 -8.02 -2.13 5.88
CA ALA A 122 -7.43 -2.01 4.55
C ALA A 122 -6.72 -3.30 4.12
N ASN A 123 -6.84 -3.64 2.83
CA ASN A 123 -6.09 -4.69 2.16
C ASN A 123 -5.13 -4.07 1.14
N LEU A 124 -3.83 -4.32 1.28
CA LEU A 124 -2.81 -3.87 0.31
C LEU A 124 -2.84 -4.77 -0.95
N ALA A 125 -3.98 -4.80 -1.61
CA ALA A 125 -4.32 -5.50 -2.84
C ALA A 125 -5.41 -4.71 -3.58
N PRO A 126 -5.62 -4.94 -4.89
CA PRO A 126 -5.08 -6.00 -5.76
C PRO A 126 -3.76 -5.65 -6.46
N VAL A 127 -3.10 -6.67 -7.03
CA VAL A 127 -1.92 -6.50 -7.88
C VAL A 127 -2.35 -6.26 -9.33
N ALA A 128 -2.04 -5.08 -9.89
CA ALA A 128 -2.35 -4.70 -11.28
C ALA A 128 -1.18 -4.91 -12.26
N ASP A 129 -0.08 -5.49 -11.80
CA ASP A 129 1.11 -5.73 -12.61
C ASP A 129 0.84 -6.71 -13.75
N VAL A 130 1.07 -6.27 -15.00
CA VAL A 130 0.96 -7.11 -16.20
C VAL A 130 2.30 -7.78 -16.49
N VAL A 131 2.37 -9.10 -16.29
CA VAL A 131 3.60 -9.88 -16.56
C VAL A 131 3.53 -10.50 -17.96
N PRO A 132 4.36 -10.04 -18.92
CA PRO A 132 4.40 -10.63 -20.26
C PRO A 132 4.77 -12.12 -20.23
N THR A 133 4.26 -12.91 -21.18
CA THR A 133 4.52 -14.36 -21.26
C THR A 133 6.00 -14.71 -21.19
N SER A 134 6.85 -13.95 -21.89
CA SER A 134 8.30 -14.15 -21.91
C SER A 134 9.00 -13.83 -20.60
N MET A 135 8.32 -13.16 -19.66
CA MET A 135 8.90 -12.70 -18.39
C MET A 135 8.45 -13.53 -17.18
N VAL A 136 7.42 -14.36 -17.29
CA VAL A 136 6.80 -15.06 -16.14
C VAL A 136 7.82 -15.78 -15.25
N TRP A 137 8.77 -16.48 -15.86
CA TRP A 137 9.80 -17.24 -15.12
C TRP A 137 10.99 -16.42 -14.67
N MET A 138 11.16 -15.20 -15.22
CA MET A 138 12.25 -14.28 -14.87
C MET A 138 11.80 -13.18 -13.92
N ASN A 139 10.52 -12.92 -13.84
CA ASN A 139 9.93 -11.87 -13.02
C ASN A 139 9.75 -12.38 -11.58
N LYS A 140 10.73 -12.07 -10.74
CA LYS A 140 10.77 -12.55 -9.34
C LYS A 140 9.64 -11.99 -8.47
N PRO A 141 9.26 -10.68 -8.54
CA PRO A 141 8.32 -10.12 -7.56
C PRO A 141 6.87 -10.57 -7.80
N ILE A 142 6.46 -10.82 -9.05
CA ILE A 142 5.06 -11.07 -9.40
C ILE A 142 4.87 -12.44 -10.08
N GLY A 143 5.59 -12.68 -11.20
CA GLY A 143 5.40 -13.88 -12.02
C GLY A 143 5.69 -15.17 -11.29
N GLN A 144 6.89 -15.31 -10.70
CA GLN A 144 7.31 -16.49 -9.95
C GLN A 144 6.42 -16.74 -8.72
N LEU A 145 5.89 -15.71 -8.10
CA LEU A 145 5.01 -15.78 -6.93
C LEU A 145 3.53 -15.94 -7.29
N ARG A 146 3.18 -15.97 -8.59
CA ARG A 146 1.80 -16.13 -9.10
C ARG A 146 0.85 -15.04 -8.58
N ARG A 147 1.37 -13.82 -8.35
CA ARG A 147 0.63 -12.66 -7.82
C ARG A 147 -0.14 -11.90 -8.91
N GLY A 148 0.18 -12.07 -10.20
CA GLY A 148 -0.48 -11.38 -11.31
C GLY A 148 -1.74 -12.08 -11.79
N TYR A 149 -2.77 -11.31 -12.15
CA TYR A 149 -4.02 -11.81 -12.72
C TYR A 149 -3.89 -12.25 -14.17
N GLY A 150 -2.86 -11.86 -14.89
CA GLY A 150 -2.72 -12.26 -16.28
C GLY A 150 -1.59 -11.58 -17.04
N ARG A 151 -1.62 -11.82 -18.36
CA ARG A 151 -0.59 -11.37 -19.31
C ARG A 151 -1.13 -10.29 -20.25
N SER A 152 -2.43 -10.08 -20.26
CA SER A 152 -3.13 -9.06 -21.04
C SER A 152 -3.59 -7.93 -20.13
N PRO A 153 -3.37 -6.65 -20.50
CA PRO A 153 -3.89 -5.50 -19.78
C PRO A 153 -5.40 -5.60 -19.51
N ASN A 154 -6.20 -6.03 -20.51
CA ASN A 154 -7.65 -6.15 -20.37
C ASN A 154 -8.07 -7.20 -19.33
N THR A 155 -7.38 -8.36 -19.30
CA THR A 155 -7.64 -9.38 -18.27
C THR A 155 -7.32 -8.84 -16.87
N VAL A 156 -6.18 -8.19 -16.72
CA VAL A 156 -5.77 -7.60 -15.43
C VAL A 156 -6.78 -6.55 -15.00
N ALA A 157 -7.18 -5.64 -15.90
CA ALA A 157 -8.17 -4.60 -15.64
C ALA A 157 -9.50 -5.18 -15.13
N ALA A 158 -10.07 -6.19 -15.82
CA ALA A 158 -11.32 -6.81 -15.41
C ALA A 158 -11.24 -7.47 -14.02
N LYS A 159 -10.12 -8.16 -13.72
CA LYS A 159 -9.95 -8.85 -12.42
C LYS A 159 -9.67 -7.88 -11.28
N VAL A 160 -8.88 -6.85 -11.52
CA VAL A 160 -8.62 -5.76 -10.57
C VAL A 160 -9.92 -5.04 -10.22
N THR A 161 -10.75 -4.70 -11.21
CA THR A 161 -12.08 -4.12 -11.00
C THR A 161 -12.93 -5.02 -10.09
N ALA A 162 -13.09 -6.30 -10.47
CA ALA A 162 -13.93 -7.24 -9.71
C ALA A 162 -13.44 -7.43 -8.25
N PHE A 163 -12.14 -7.49 -8.02
CA PHE A 163 -11.55 -7.59 -6.69
C PHE A 163 -11.81 -6.32 -5.86
N THR A 164 -11.54 -5.15 -6.45
CA THR A 164 -11.73 -3.84 -5.79
C THR A 164 -13.19 -3.62 -5.41
N GLU A 165 -14.13 -3.88 -6.34
CA GLU A 165 -15.57 -3.77 -6.07
C GLU A 165 -16.02 -4.72 -4.95
N GLY A 166 -15.52 -5.96 -4.92
CA GLY A 166 -15.84 -6.92 -3.86
C GLY A 166 -15.35 -6.45 -2.49
N MET A 167 -14.11 -5.97 -2.37
CA MET A 167 -13.57 -5.41 -1.13
C MET A 167 -14.35 -4.15 -0.69
N ASN A 168 -14.70 -3.28 -1.63
CA ASN A 168 -15.53 -2.09 -1.37
C ASN A 168 -16.90 -2.46 -0.78
N GLN A 169 -17.56 -3.51 -1.30
CA GLN A 169 -18.82 -4.02 -0.76
C GLN A 169 -18.69 -4.50 0.69
N ALA A 170 -17.53 -4.98 1.11
CA ALA A 170 -17.24 -5.38 2.48
C ALA A 170 -16.79 -4.22 3.37
N GLY A 171 -16.66 -2.99 2.84
CA GLY A 171 -16.17 -1.83 3.58
C GLY A 171 -14.67 -1.84 3.88
N ILE A 172 -13.89 -2.59 3.09
CA ILE A 172 -12.42 -2.66 3.16
C ILE A 172 -11.80 -1.69 2.16
N ALA A 173 -10.90 -0.83 2.63
CA ALA A 173 -10.08 -0.01 1.76
C ALA A 173 -9.10 -0.87 0.96
N THR A 174 -8.79 -0.49 -0.28
CA THR A 174 -7.90 -1.25 -1.16
C THR A 174 -6.71 -0.40 -1.63
N ALA A 175 -5.58 -1.06 -1.88
CA ALA A 175 -4.41 -0.46 -2.50
C ALA A 175 -4.03 -1.22 -3.77
N VAL A 176 -4.26 -0.63 -4.94
CA VAL A 176 -3.78 -1.22 -6.20
C VAL A 176 -2.26 -1.02 -6.33
N LYS A 177 -1.55 -2.09 -6.76
CA LYS A 177 -0.07 -2.09 -6.75
C LYS A 177 0.54 -2.83 -7.92
N HIS A 178 1.76 -2.52 -8.32
CA HIS A 178 2.74 -1.53 -7.82
C HIS A 178 3.01 -0.50 -8.93
N PHE A 179 2.36 0.64 -8.89
CA PHE A 179 2.42 1.64 -9.97
C PHE A 179 3.85 2.11 -10.28
N PRO A 180 4.25 2.27 -11.55
CA PRO A 180 3.51 2.03 -12.80
C PRO A 180 3.57 0.57 -13.32
N GLY A 181 4.07 -0.37 -12.54
CA GLY A 181 4.00 -1.81 -12.80
C GLY A 181 5.34 -2.55 -12.67
N LEU A 182 5.38 -3.62 -11.85
CA LEU A 182 6.54 -4.50 -11.67
C LEU A 182 6.55 -5.72 -12.61
N GLY A 183 5.64 -5.78 -13.58
CA GLY A 183 5.49 -6.95 -14.45
C GLY A 183 6.67 -7.19 -15.39
N ARG A 184 7.51 -6.20 -15.66
CA ARG A 184 8.62 -6.26 -16.63
C ARG A 184 10.01 -6.23 -16.01
N VAL A 185 10.11 -6.17 -14.68
CA VAL A 185 11.39 -6.26 -13.98
C VAL A 185 11.82 -7.72 -13.78
N ARG A 186 13.11 -7.96 -13.60
CA ARG A 186 13.64 -9.27 -13.22
C ARG A 186 13.90 -9.38 -11.71
N GLY A 187 14.43 -8.31 -11.12
CA GLY A 187 14.76 -8.23 -9.70
C GLY A 187 13.52 -8.02 -8.82
N ASN A 188 13.66 -8.34 -7.53
CA ASN A 188 12.69 -7.99 -6.51
C ASN A 188 13.23 -6.85 -5.65
N THR A 189 12.46 -5.77 -5.52
CA THR A 189 12.79 -4.56 -4.76
C THR A 189 12.97 -4.82 -3.26
N ASP A 190 12.34 -5.87 -2.73
CA ASP A 190 12.50 -6.26 -1.32
C ASP A 190 13.93 -6.72 -0.99
N TYR A 191 14.64 -7.28 -1.98
CA TYR A 191 15.94 -7.93 -1.79
C TYR A 191 17.09 -7.33 -2.59
N MET A 192 16.81 -6.42 -3.54
CA MET A 192 17.81 -5.83 -4.43
C MET A 192 17.81 -4.31 -4.34
N THR A 193 18.99 -3.72 -4.23
CA THR A 193 19.17 -2.26 -4.13
C THR A 193 18.84 -1.52 -5.42
N ARG A 194 18.96 -2.15 -6.59
CA ARG A 194 18.62 -1.55 -7.88
C ARG A 194 17.83 -2.51 -8.77
N VAL A 195 16.59 -2.15 -9.03
CA VAL A 195 15.69 -2.85 -9.95
C VAL A 195 15.23 -1.85 -11.01
N VAL A 196 15.37 -2.20 -12.29
CA VAL A 196 15.08 -1.28 -13.40
C VAL A 196 14.12 -1.94 -14.39
N ASP A 197 13.05 -1.24 -14.68
CA ASP A 197 12.19 -1.47 -15.86
C ASP A 197 12.72 -0.64 -17.03
N LYS A 198 13.07 -1.30 -18.15
CA LYS A 198 13.59 -0.67 -19.36
C LYS A 198 12.56 -0.60 -20.49
N ARG A 199 11.28 -0.90 -20.21
CA ARG A 199 10.25 -1.08 -21.25
C ARG A 199 9.03 -0.20 -21.04
N THR A 200 8.55 -0.08 -19.81
CA THR A 200 7.34 0.68 -19.48
C THR A 200 7.53 2.16 -19.83
N THR A 201 6.56 2.71 -20.54
CA THR A 201 6.52 4.12 -20.93
C THR A 201 5.33 4.83 -20.29
N ARG A 202 5.28 6.17 -20.36
CA ARG A 202 4.22 7.01 -19.75
C ARG A 202 2.80 6.61 -20.18
N HIS A 203 2.61 6.19 -21.43
CA HIS A 203 1.30 5.82 -21.99
C HIS A 203 1.21 4.32 -22.33
N ASP A 204 1.84 3.49 -21.51
CA ASP A 204 1.86 2.04 -21.73
C ASP A 204 0.48 1.41 -21.47
N ALA A 205 0.07 0.48 -22.35
CA ALA A 205 -1.20 -0.24 -22.19
C ALA A 205 -1.30 -1.01 -20.87
N ALA A 206 -0.16 -1.40 -20.25
CA ALA A 206 -0.13 -2.07 -18.95
C ALA A 206 -0.66 -1.20 -17.79
N LEU A 207 -0.75 0.12 -17.98
CA LEU A 207 -1.35 1.04 -17.00
C LEU A 207 -2.87 0.89 -16.90
N GLY A 208 -3.51 0.23 -17.88
CA GLY A 208 -4.97 0.02 -17.91
C GLY A 208 -5.53 -0.68 -16.66
N GLY A 209 -4.75 -1.53 -15.99
CA GLY A 209 -5.14 -2.14 -14.72
C GLY A 209 -5.28 -1.12 -13.57
N PHE A 210 -4.38 -0.13 -13.52
CA PHE A 210 -4.43 0.95 -12.53
C PHE A 210 -5.60 1.90 -12.82
N GLN A 211 -5.82 2.28 -14.09
CA GLN A 211 -6.97 3.09 -14.48
C GLN A 211 -8.29 2.38 -14.13
N ALA A 212 -8.37 1.08 -14.36
CA ALA A 212 -9.56 0.29 -14.02
C ALA A 212 -9.83 0.25 -12.50
N ALA A 213 -8.77 0.14 -11.67
CA ALA A 213 -8.88 0.23 -10.21
C ALA A 213 -9.35 1.62 -9.76
N ILE A 214 -8.82 2.68 -10.35
CA ILE A 214 -9.24 4.07 -10.08
C ILE A 214 -10.73 4.24 -10.38
N ASN A 215 -11.17 3.77 -11.55
CA ASN A 215 -12.57 3.82 -11.95
C ASN A 215 -13.49 2.97 -11.05
N ALA A 216 -12.96 1.91 -10.45
CA ALA A 216 -13.67 1.06 -9.48
C ALA A 216 -13.66 1.63 -8.05
N GLY A 217 -13.08 2.82 -7.84
CA GLY A 217 -13.06 3.49 -6.54
C GLY A 217 -12.03 2.92 -5.56
N VAL A 218 -10.83 2.57 -6.05
CA VAL A 218 -9.71 2.19 -5.17
C VAL A 218 -9.31 3.35 -4.26
N ASP A 219 -9.03 3.07 -3.00
CA ASP A 219 -8.68 4.10 -2.01
C ASP A 219 -7.23 4.57 -2.10
N MET A 220 -6.33 3.63 -2.40
CA MET A 220 -4.89 3.87 -2.43
C MET A 220 -4.27 3.31 -3.72
N VAL A 221 -3.25 4.02 -4.22
CA VAL A 221 -2.35 3.51 -5.26
C VAL A 221 -0.96 3.39 -4.66
N MET A 222 -0.42 2.17 -4.64
CA MET A 222 0.93 1.92 -4.14
C MET A 222 1.94 2.11 -5.26
N VAL A 223 2.92 2.98 -5.01
CA VAL A 223 4.00 3.30 -5.95
C VAL A 223 5.21 2.41 -5.70
N SER A 224 5.73 1.83 -6.77
CA SER A 224 6.86 0.91 -6.78
C SER A 224 8.18 1.57 -6.34
N SER A 225 9.10 0.75 -5.83
CA SER A 225 10.47 1.14 -5.50
C SER A 225 11.48 0.94 -6.65
N ALA A 226 11.02 0.57 -7.86
CA ALA A 226 11.88 0.37 -9.02
C ALA A 226 12.15 1.67 -9.80
N PHE A 227 13.17 1.65 -10.66
CA PHE A 227 13.43 2.69 -11.66
C PHE A 227 12.71 2.35 -12.97
N TYR A 228 12.28 3.37 -13.70
CA TYR A 228 11.61 3.25 -15.01
C TYR A 228 12.34 4.11 -16.03
N SER A 229 13.36 3.54 -16.69
CA SER A 229 14.33 4.30 -17.49
C SER A 229 13.76 4.98 -18.75
N LYS A 230 12.50 4.73 -19.10
CA LYS A 230 11.79 5.42 -20.19
C LYS A 230 10.76 6.45 -19.70
N ILE A 231 10.70 6.68 -18.39
CA ILE A 231 9.82 7.65 -17.76
C ILE A 231 10.65 8.65 -16.96
N ASP A 232 11.42 8.15 -16.00
CA ASP A 232 12.35 8.88 -15.15
C ASP A 232 13.49 7.92 -14.80
N ASP A 233 14.68 8.16 -15.37
CA ASP A 233 15.87 7.30 -15.18
C ASP A 233 16.73 7.75 -13.99
N GLU A 234 16.48 8.94 -13.47
CA GLU A 234 17.21 9.51 -12.33
C GLU A 234 16.59 9.09 -10.99
N HIS A 235 15.25 8.99 -10.93
CA HIS A 235 14.55 8.72 -9.68
C HIS A 235 13.81 7.36 -9.71
N ARG A 236 13.75 6.72 -8.54
CA ARG A 236 12.81 5.60 -8.32
C ARG A 236 11.38 6.11 -8.44
N ALA A 237 10.45 5.27 -8.84
CA ALA A 237 9.04 5.68 -8.95
C ALA A 237 8.52 6.34 -7.66
N ALA A 238 8.87 5.80 -6.47
CA ALA A 238 8.50 6.38 -5.18
C ALA A 238 9.12 7.77 -4.90
N PHE A 239 10.06 8.25 -5.71
CA PHE A 239 10.69 9.57 -5.55
C PHE A 239 10.57 10.42 -6.83
N SER A 240 9.72 10.00 -7.77
CA SER A 240 9.54 10.66 -9.07
C SER A 240 8.24 11.49 -9.09
N SER A 241 8.39 12.80 -9.16
CA SER A 241 7.25 13.72 -9.39
C SER A 241 6.60 13.52 -10.76
N VAL A 242 7.37 13.05 -11.75
CA VAL A 242 6.83 12.67 -13.07
C VAL A 242 5.85 11.51 -12.91
N ILE A 243 6.25 10.44 -12.18
CA ILE A 243 5.41 9.25 -12.02
C ILE A 243 4.20 9.54 -11.12
N MET A 244 4.37 10.18 -9.97
CA MET A 244 3.27 10.44 -9.04
C MET A 244 2.45 11.67 -9.42
N GLY A 245 3.10 12.75 -9.85
CA GLY A 245 2.44 14.01 -10.20
C GLY A 245 1.84 13.99 -11.60
N GLU A 246 2.68 13.85 -12.62
CA GLU A 246 2.20 13.99 -13.99
C GLU A 246 1.40 12.76 -14.46
N MET A 247 1.91 11.54 -14.24
CA MET A 247 1.22 10.33 -14.72
C MET A 247 0.03 9.97 -13.84
N LEU A 248 0.26 9.74 -12.53
CA LEU A 248 -0.82 9.23 -11.67
C LEU A 248 -1.88 10.29 -11.39
N ARG A 249 -1.47 11.50 -10.99
CA ARG A 249 -2.39 12.61 -10.70
C ARG A 249 -2.94 13.25 -11.98
N GLY A 250 -2.04 13.53 -12.94
CA GLY A 250 -2.39 14.20 -14.19
C GLY A 250 -3.07 13.28 -15.21
N ASP A 251 -2.33 12.32 -15.78
CA ASP A 251 -2.81 11.51 -16.91
C ASP A 251 -3.95 10.54 -16.49
N LEU A 252 -3.84 9.88 -15.30
CA LEU A 252 -4.85 8.96 -14.80
C LEU A 252 -5.94 9.64 -13.94
N GLY A 253 -5.80 10.92 -13.62
CA GLY A 253 -6.78 11.71 -12.86
C GLY A 253 -6.97 11.24 -11.40
N TYR A 254 -5.98 10.59 -10.79
CA TYR A 254 -6.13 10.02 -9.45
C TYR A 254 -6.03 11.08 -8.35
N SER A 255 -7.08 11.24 -7.56
CA SER A 255 -7.16 12.19 -6.45
C SER A 255 -7.06 11.55 -5.06
N GLY A 256 -7.04 10.22 -4.96
CA GLY A 256 -6.95 9.46 -3.70
C GLY A 256 -5.55 9.44 -3.09
N VAL A 257 -5.33 8.52 -2.15
CA VAL A 257 -4.09 8.40 -1.38
C VAL A 257 -3.01 7.68 -2.18
N VAL A 258 -1.85 8.31 -2.38
CA VAL A 258 -0.64 7.68 -2.92
C VAL A 258 0.17 7.12 -1.76
N ILE A 259 0.30 5.78 -1.74
CA ILE A 259 1.05 5.07 -0.70
C ILE A 259 2.38 4.56 -1.25
N SER A 260 3.45 4.58 -0.46
CA SER A 260 4.72 3.98 -0.85
C SER A 260 4.65 2.44 -0.82
N ASP A 261 5.51 1.77 -1.57
CA ASP A 261 5.99 0.43 -1.19
C ASP A 261 6.86 0.56 0.08
N ASP A 262 7.30 -0.56 0.66
CA ASP A 262 8.07 -0.52 1.92
C ASP A 262 9.34 0.33 1.81
N LEU A 263 9.39 1.44 2.56
CA LEU A 263 10.56 2.33 2.64
C LEU A 263 11.74 1.73 3.44
N ALA A 264 11.57 0.58 4.12
CA ALA A 264 12.64 -0.18 4.76
C ALA A 264 13.26 -1.24 3.82
N ALA A 265 12.65 -1.52 2.66
CA ALA A 265 13.09 -2.53 1.71
C ALA A 265 14.52 -2.29 1.20
N ALA A 266 15.18 -3.37 0.72
CA ALA A 266 16.57 -3.28 0.23
C ALA A 266 16.75 -2.22 -0.85
N ALA A 267 15.76 -2.05 -1.74
CA ALA A 267 15.77 -1.02 -2.77
C ALA A 267 15.96 0.40 -2.20
N MET A 268 15.49 0.68 -1.00
CA MET A 268 15.52 2.02 -0.40
C MET A 268 16.80 2.28 0.43
N ARG A 269 17.55 1.24 0.79
CA ARG A 269 18.70 1.34 1.73
C ARG A 269 19.89 2.16 1.21
N THR A 270 19.87 2.60 -0.03
CA THR A 270 20.88 3.53 -0.60
C THR A 270 20.73 4.97 -0.08
N LEU A 271 19.62 5.28 0.59
CA LEU A 271 19.35 6.58 1.21
C LEU A 271 19.13 6.39 2.71
N PRO A 272 19.48 7.38 3.55
CA PRO A 272 19.14 7.36 4.97
C PRO A 272 17.61 7.50 5.17
N PRO A 273 17.05 7.05 6.31
CA PRO A 273 15.61 6.97 6.52
C PRO A 273 14.88 8.33 6.40
N ASP A 274 15.45 9.39 6.94
CA ASP A 274 14.96 10.77 6.85
C ASP A 274 14.77 11.21 5.39
N GLU A 275 15.80 11.03 4.56
CA GLU A 275 15.72 11.37 3.13
C GLU A 275 14.65 10.57 2.39
N ARG A 276 14.46 9.29 2.72
CA ARG A 276 13.39 8.46 2.10
C ARG A 276 12.03 9.09 2.32
N ALA A 277 11.76 9.52 3.56
CA ALA A 277 10.50 10.13 3.94
C ALA A 277 10.29 11.48 3.23
N LEU A 278 11.29 12.37 3.29
CA LEU A 278 11.20 13.69 2.67
C LEU A 278 11.04 13.62 1.15
N ARG A 279 11.84 12.78 0.48
CA ARG A 279 11.75 12.62 -0.99
C ARG A 279 10.42 12.04 -1.44
N PHE A 280 9.86 11.07 -0.70
CA PHE A 280 8.55 10.50 -1.03
C PHE A 280 7.44 11.56 -0.97
N ILE A 281 7.40 12.35 0.11
CA ILE A 281 6.40 13.42 0.25
C ILE A 281 6.62 14.49 -0.82
N ARG A 282 7.84 14.97 -1.03
CA ARG A 282 8.16 15.99 -2.05
C ARG A 282 7.77 15.56 -3.47
N ALA A 283 7.87 14.28 -3.78
CA ALA A 283 7.45 13.74 -5.07
C ALA A 283 5.92 13.56 -5.21
N GLY A 284 5.12 13.84 -4.17
CA GLY A 284 3.65 13.79 -4.21
C GLY A 284 3.02 12.58 -3.50
N GLY A 285 3.79 11.85 -2.69
CA GLY A 285 3.30 10.76 -1.85
C GLY A 285 2.52 11.23 -0.63
N ASP A 286 1.58 10.42 -0.14
CA ASP A 286 0.70 10.76 0.98
C ASP A 286 0.88 9.86 2.21
N LEU A 287 1.16 8.56 2.04
CA LEU A 287 1.21 7.59 3.13
C LEU A 287 2.45 6.69 2.99
N LEU A 288 3.32 6.72 4.00
CA LEU A 288 4.59 5.97 4.02
C LEU A 288 4.40 4.62 4.67
N ILE A 289 4.70 3.52 3.98
CA ILE A 289 4.86 2.19 4.60
C ILE A 289 6.27 2.08 5.15
N ILE A 290 6.38 1.76 6.43
CA ILE A 290 7.63 1.63 7.18
C ILE A 290 7.69 0.21 7.75
N GLY A 291 8.29 -0.72 6.99
CA GLY A 291 8.36 -2.14 7.31
C GLY A 291 9.26 -2.48 8.50
N ASP A 292 10.12 -1.54 8.90
CA ASP A 292 10.90 -1.59 10.13
C ASP A 292 10.44 -0.45 11.05
N ALA A 293 9.65 -0.77 12.07
CA ALA A 293 9.11 0.20 13.01
C ALA A 293 10.19 1.10 13.65
N GLY A 294 11.42 0.58 13.82
CA GLY A 294 12.55 1.35 14.38
C GLY A 294 12.90 2.62 13.60
N LEU A 295 12.57 2.67 12.30
CA LEU A 295 12.80 3.84 11.45
C LEU A 295 11.73 4.93 11.57
N ALA A 296 10.55 4.61 12.12
CA ALA A 296 9.39 5.49 12.10
C ALA A 296 9.64 6.80 12.86
N THR A 297 10.34 6.75 14.00
CA THR A 297 10.62 7.96 14.78
C THR A 297 11.54 8.93 14.03
N THR A 298 12.59 8.41 13.38
CA THR A 298 13.51 9.22 12.55
C THR A 298 12.75 9.86 11.38
N MET A 299 11.95 9.08 10.65
CA MET A 299 11.15 9.58 9.53
C MET A 299 10.14 10.65 9.98
N ALA A 300 9.42 10.40 11.09
CA ALA A 300 8.46 11.36 11.64
C ALA A 300 9.11 12.66 12.10
N SER A 301 10.30 12.59 12.73
CA SER A 301 11.05 13.77 13.14
C SER A 301 11.49 14.59 11.92
N ALA A 302 12.12 13.94 10.94
CA ALA A 302 12.54 14.61 9.72
C ALA A 302 11.40 15.36 9.01
N ILE A 303 10.20 14.75 8.90
CA ILE A 303 9.04 15.41 8.30
C ILE A 303 8.60 16.62 9.11
N LYS A 304 8.63 16.53 10.46
CA LYS A 304 8.24 17.66 11.33
C LYS A 304 9.23 18.82 11.25
N ASP A 305 10.53 18.49 11.28
CA ASP A 305 11.60 19.47 11.26
C ASP A 305 11.59 20.21 9.91
N GLU A 306 11.50 19.50 8.80
CA GLU A 306 11.38 20.08 7.47
C GLU A 306 10.12 20.94 7.32
N ALA A 307 8.98 20.51 7.88
CA ALA A 307 7.74 21.30 7.85
C ALA A 307 7.79 22.55 8.74
N ALA A 308 8.70 22.63 9.70
CA ALA A 308 8.94 23.83 10.49
C ALA A 308 9.76 24.86 9.71
N ASP A 309 10.68 24.41 8.87
CA ASP A 309 11.63 25.24 8.14
C ASP A 309 11.12 25.64 6.73
N ASP A 310 10.26 24.79 6.10
CA ASP A 310 9.72 24.97 4.74
C ASP A 310 8.17 25.04 4.75
N PRO A 311 7.56 26.26 4.61
CA PRO A 311 6.11 26.41 4.57
C PRO A 311 5.41 25.69 3.42
N ASP A 312 6.05 25.53 2.26
CA ASP A 312 5.48 24.81 1.12
C ASP A 312 5.45 23.30 1.40
N PHE A 313 6.48 22.77 2.03
CA PHE A 313 6.50 21.39 2.51
C PHE A 313 5.45 21.17 3.61
N ALA A 314 5.28 22.10 4.55
CA ALA A 314 4.24 22.03 5.57
C ALA A 314 2.82 22.01 4.96
N LYS A 315 2.59 22.76 3.89
CA LYS A 315 1.34 22.73 3.12
C LYS A 315 1.15 21.40 2.43
N GLN A 316 2.21 20.80 1.88
CA GLN A 316 2.18 19.49 1.25
C GLN A 316 1.84 18.40 2.26
N VAL A 317 2.49 18.38 3.44
CA VAL A 317 2.15 17.49 4.57
C VAL A 317 0.68 17.62 4.96
N SER A 318 0.18 18.85 5.05
CA SER A 318 -1.22 19.10 5.40
C SER A 318 -2.20 18.58 4.34
N THR A 319 -1.85 18.73 3.07
CA THR A 319 -2.65 18.23 1.94
C THR A 319 -2.68 16.69 1.92
N SER A 320 -1.54 16.05 2.15
CA SER A 320 -1.43 14.58 2.24
C SER A 320 -2.22 14.03 3.43
N ALA A 321 -2.11 14.66 4.61
CA ALA A 321 -2.90 14.30 5.78
C ALA A 321 -4.40 14.43 5.53
N ALA A 322 -4.83 15.49 4.84
CA ALA A 322 -6.24 15.69 4.49
C ALA A 322 -6.76 14.57 3.57
N ARG A 323 -5.97 14.11 2.58
CA ARG A 323 -6.34 12.95 1.71
C ARG A 323 -6.50 11.67 2.52
N VAL A 324 -5.56 11.39 3.43
CA VAL A 324 -5.62 10.20 4.29
C VAL A 324 -6.83 10.25 5.21
N VAL A 325 -7.12 11.39 5.84
CA VAL A 325 -8.30 11.54 6.72
C VAL A 325 -9.59 11.43 5.93
N ALA A 326 -9.70 12.06 4.76
CA ALA A 326 -10.88 11.94 3.89
C ALA A 326 -11.11 10.48 3.42
N MET A 327 -10.06 9.71 3.15
CA MET A 327 -10.18 8.27 2.91
C MET A 327 -10.70 7.53 4.14
N LYS A 328 -10.17 7.81 5.32
CA LYS A 328 -10.62 7.23 6.59
C LYS A 328 -12.10 7.56 6.88
N GLU A 329 -12.53 8.78 6.60
CA GLU A 329 -13.91 9.22 6.75
C GLU A 329 -14.86 8.39 5.87
N ARG A 330 -14.54 8.22 4.58
CA ARG A 330 -15.31 7.34 3.68
C ARG A 330 -15.40 5.90 4.16
N ARG A 331 -14.45 5.45 4.98
CA ARG A 331 -14.39 4.08 5.56
C ARG A 331 -14.90 3.99 7.00
N GLY A 332 -15.47 5.09 7.55
CA GLY A 332 -16.00 5.13 8.92
C GLY A 332 -14.92 5.09 10.01
N LEU A 333 -13.69 5.50 9.66
CA LEU A 333 -12.55 5.58 10.59
C LEU A 333 -12.27 7.00 11.06
N ALA A 334 -12.99 7.98 10.54
CA ALA A 334 -12.95 9.36 10.99
C ALA A 334 -14.36 9.94 11.00
N SER A 335 -14.61 10.84 11.95
CA SER A 335 -15.83 11.66 12.06
C SER A 335 -15.40 13.11 12.15
N CYS A 336 -15.88 13.95 11.25
CA CYS A 336 -15.78 15.42 11.35
C CYS A 336 -16.96 15.99 12.07
#